data_6e5d98731b0b8c745c14a520a48a876d
#
_entry.id   6e5d98731b0b8c745c14a520a48a876d
#
_cell.length_a   1.000
_cell.length_b   1.000
_cell.length_c   1.000
_cell.angle_alpha   90.00
_cell.angle_beta   90.00
_cell.angle_gamma   90.00
#
_symmetry.space_group_name_H-M   'P 1'
#
loop_
_entity.id
_entity.type
_entity.pdbx_description
1 polymer ?
#
loop_
_entity_poly.entity_id
_entity_poly.type
_entity_poly.pdbx_seq_one_letter_code
_entity_poly.pdbx_strand_id
1 'polypeptide(L)'
;LNMALQNGEIDLIAQLPASGTKIFENNEAVTMDSATSTRANFLMYNLEHAGVDDVNVRNAIGMCIDRESFADIVYNGYATASYGIYPETLPYGSTEGMENAVTAYDPEGAAALLKEAGYEDTDQDGILDKDGEPLSIHAITYSYNTECLQLADMMQAELAEIGIDMQIETFDVLDDTLTNRTIDMAILNFAMARTGSAQYMIRRMFENNGSNK
;
A
#
# COMPACT_ATOMS: atom_id res chain seq x y z
N LEU A 1 -5.72 -0.65 -25.36
CA LEU A 1 -7.18 -0.74 -25.09
C LEU A 1 -7.86 0.62 -25.32
N ASN A 2 -7.36 1.73 -24.73
CA ASN A 2 -7.97 3.06 -24.86
C ASN A 2 -8.14 3.51 -26.32
N MET A 3 -7.10 3.37 -27.14
CA MET A 3 -7.17 3.69 -28.57
C MET A 3 -8.16 2.81 -29.34
N ALA A 4 -8.25 1.54 -28.99
CA ALA A 4 -9.18 0.63 -29.64
C ALA A 4 -10.65 1.00 -29.36
N LEU A 5 -10.96 1.43 -28.13
CA LEU A 5 -12.29 1.95 -27.81
C LEU A 5 -12.58 3.28 -28.54
N GLN A 6 -11.61 4.20 -28.56
CA GLN A 6 -11.76 5.47 -29.29
C GLN A 6 -12.00 5.27 -30.80
N ASN A 7 -11.37 4.26 -31.37
CA ASN A 7 -11.51 3.92 -32.80
C ASN A 7 -12.74 3.07 -33.13
N GLY A 8 -13.50 2.64 -32.10
CA GLY A 8 -14.65 1.74 -32.30
C GLY A 8 -14.25 0.29 -32.64
N GLU A 9 -13.03 -0.11 -32.36
CA GLU A 9 -12.55 -1.48 -32.55
C GLU A 9 -13.03 -2.44 -31.45
N ILE A 10 -13.38 -1.88 -30.28
CA ILE A 10 -14.00 -2.56 -29.15
C ILE A 10 -15.12 -1.69 -28.56
N ASP A 11 -16.10 -2.31 -27.93
CA ASP A 11 -17.29 -1.64 -27.39
C ASP A 11 -17.21 -1.39 -25.88
N LEU A 12 -16.32 -2.07 -25.16
CA LEU A 12 -16.23 -2.00 -23.70
C LEU A 12 -14.81 -2.21 -23.20
N ILE A 13 -14.41 -1.41 -22.20
CA ILE A 13 -13.26 -1.68 -21.36
C ILE A 13 -13.76 -1.93 -19.94
N ALA A 14 -13.47 -3.11 -19.40
CA ALA A 14 -13.68 -3.39 -17.99
C ALA A 14 -12.38 -3.11 -17.20
N GLN A 15 -12.50 -2.53 -16.00
CA GLN A 15 -11.37 -2.20 -15.14
C GLN A 15 -10.38 -1.22 -15.82
N LEU A 16 -10.90 -0.09 -16.27
CA LEU A 16 -10.06 0.97 -16.80
C LEU A 16 -9.10 1.47 -15.71
N PRO A 17 -7.77 1.45 -15.94
CA PRO A 17 -6.82 2.04 -14.99
C PRO A 17 -7.12 3.53 -14.76
N ALA A 18 -6.89 4.04 -13.56
CA ALA A 18 -7.14 5.43 -13.21
C ALA A 18 -6.45 6.42 -14.15
N SER A 19 -5.22 6.10 -14.60
CA SER A 19 -4.48 6.89 -15.58
C SER A 19 -5.19 7.02 -16.94
N GLY A 20 -6.10 6.12 -17.25
CA GLY A 20 -6.88 6.11 -18.49
C GLY A 20 -8.18 6.92 -18.43
N THR A 21 -8.67 7.29 -17.25
CA THR A 21 -9.98 7.93 -17.08
C THR A 21 -10.07 9.30 -17.75
N LYS A 22 -9.03 10.12 -17.62
CA LYS A 22 -8.97 11.48 -18.19
C LYS A 22 -9.15 11.52 -19.71
N ILE A 23 -8.82 10.44 -20.42
CA ILE A 23 -8.96 10.33 -21.88
C ILE A 23 -10.44 10.36 -22.27
N PHE A 24 -11.33 9.85 -21.39
CA PHE A 24 -12.74 9.66 -21.67
C PHE A 24 -13.67 10.65 -20.97
N GLU A 25 -13.20 11.40 -19.97
CA GLU A 25 -14.01 12.36 -19.19
C GLU A 25 -14.79 13.37 -20.04
N ASN A 26 -14.26 13.76 -21.20
CA ASN A 26 -14.89 14.72 -22.11
C ASN A 26 -15.25 14.08 -23.48
N ASN A 27 -15.36 12.76 -23.56
CA ASN A 27 -15.69 12.06 -24.79
C ASN A 27 -17.16 11.67 -24.80
N GLU A 28 -18.00 12.44 -25.51
CA GLU A 28 -19.45 12.18 -25.61
C GLU A 28 -19.82 10.83 -26.22
N ALA A 29 -18.91 10.18 -26.96
CA ALA A 29 -19.13 8.87 -27.55
C ALA A 29 -18.90 7.71 -26.56
N VAL A 30 -18.38 7.99 -25.36
CA VAL A 30 -18.05 6.97 -24.38
C VAL A 30 -18.74 7.29 -23.06
N THR A 31 -19.46 6.34 -22.51
CA THR A 31 -20.00 6.45 -21.14
C THR A 31 -19.04 5.77 -20.17
N MET A 32 -18.58 6.52 -19.17
CA MET A 32 -17.84 5.96 -18.04
C MET A 32 -18.81 5.68 -16.90
N ASP A 33 -18.74 4.46 -16.36
CA ASP A 33 -19.48 4.05 -15.19
C ASP A 33 -18.51 3.57 -14.11
N SER A 34 -18.69 4.04 -12.88
CA SER A 34 -17.81 3.70 -11.76
C SER A 34 -18.61 3.21 -10.57
N ALA A 35 -18.10 2.20 -9.91
CA ALA A 35 -18.65 1.67 -8.68
C ALA A 35 -17.56 1.47 -7.65
N THR A 36 -17.83 1.82 -6.39
CA THR A 36 -16.92 1.57 -5.28
C THR A 36 -16.68 0.09 -5.12
N SER A 37 -15.43 -0.28 -5.10
CA SER A 37 -14.98 -1.66 -4.94
C SER A 37 -14.60 -1.95 -3.49
N THR A 38 -14.48 -3.23 -3.14
CA THR A 38 -13.92 -3.66 -1.85
C THR A 38 -12.42 -3.88 -1.91
N ARG A 39 -11.74 -3.45 -2.99
CA ARG A 39 -10.29 -3.55 -3.10
C ARG A 39 -9.63 -2.47 -2.27
N ALA A 40 -8.51 -2.83 -1.64
CA ALA A 40 -7.63 -1.89 -0.95
C ALA A 40 -6.18 -2.20 -1.28
N ASN A 41 -5.34 -1.17 -1.33
CA ASN A 41 -3.91 -1.31 -1.22
C ASN A 41 -3.56 -1.40 0.26
N PHE A 42 -2.68 -2.32 0.60
CA PHE A 42 -2.23 -2.50 1.98
C PHE A 42 -0.80 -3.02 2.04
N LEU A 43 -0.18 -2.82 3.18
CA LEU A 43 1.14 -3.33 3.50
C LEU A 43 1.01 -4.60 4.32
N MET A 44 1.79 -5.60 3.97
CA MET A 44 1.95 -6.82 4.76
C MET A 44 3.40 -6.92 5.20
N TYR A 45 3.64 -7.12 6.48
CA TYR A 45 4.96 -7.19 7.08
C TYR A 45 5.30 -8.61 7.49
N ASN A 46 6.57 -8.99 7.32
CA ASN A 46 7.12 -10.22 7.88
C ASN A 46 7.71 -9.94 9.25
N LEU A 47 6.97 -10.20 10.30
CA LEU A 47 7.37 -9.89 11.68
C LEU A 47 8.51 -10.79 12.22
N GLU A 48 9.05 -11.70 11.41
CA GLU A 48 10.21 -12.52 11.75
C GLU A 48 11.53 -11.84 11.34
N HIS A 49 11.45 -10.71 10.58
CA HIS A 49 12.62 -9.97 10.09
C HIS A 49 12.86 -8.71 10.94
N ALA A 50 14.14 -8.48 11.23
CA ALA A 50 14.59 -7.29 11.96
C ALA A 50 14.20 -6.00 11.23
N GLY A 51 13.98 -4.95 11.99
CA GLY A 51 13.46 -3.68 11.48
C GLY A 51 11.94 -3.68 11.47
N VAL A 52 11.29 -4.47 10.62
CA VAL A 52 9.82 -4.51 10.53
C VAL A 52 9.15 -5.30 11.68
N ASP A 53 9.89 -6.04 12.49
CA ASP A 53 9.41 -6.61 13.76
C ASP A 53 9.18 -5.53 14.83
N ASP A 54 9.88 -4.39 14.76
CA ASP A 54 9.65 -3.23 15.62
C ASP A 54 8.36 -2.51 15.23
N VAL A 55 7.42 -2.40 16.17
CA VAL A 55 6.15 -1.71 15.96
C VAL A 55 6.35 -0.22 15.65
N ASN A 56 7.41 0.40 16.18
CA ASN A 56 7.71 1.81 15.93
C ASN A 56 8.11 2.03 14.47
N VAL A 57 8.87 1.11 13.87
CA VAL A 57 9.20 1.16 12.43
C VAL A 57 7.94 1.03 11.58
N ARG A 58 7.08 0.06 11.88
CA ARG A 58 5.81 -0.08 11.12
C ARG A 58 4.91 1.14 11.24
N ASN A 59 4.84 1.75 12.42
CA ASN A 59 4.09 2.99 12.64
C ASN A 59 4.72 4.15 11.86
N ALA A 60 6.03 4.32 11.90
CA ALA A 60 6.74 5.34 11.15
C ALA A 60 6.51 5.20 9.63
N ILE A 61 6.59 3.98 9.09
CA ILE A 61 6.24 3.71 7.70
C ILE A 61 4.81 4.15 7.40
N GLY A 62 3.85 3.80 8.27
CA GLY A 62 2.45 4.20 8.11
C GLY A 62 2.24 5.71 8.16
N MET A 63 3.02 6.45 8.97
CA MET A 63 2.99 7.91 9.08
C MET A 63 3.58 8.63 7.85
N CYS A 64 4.40 7.96 7.06
CA CYS A 64 4.95 8.50 5.81
C CYS A 64 4.07 8.24 4.58
N ILE A 65 2.84 7.73 4.74
CA ILE A 65 1.93 7.50 3.61
C ILE A 65 0.84 8.57 3.60
N ASP A 66 0.96 9.54 2.68
CA ASP A 66 -0.11 10.49 2.37
C ASP A 66 -1.19 9.82 1.53
N ARG A 67 -2.17 9.22 2.22
CA ARG A 67 -3.24 8.42 1.62
C ARG A 67 -4.19 9.26 0.78
N GLU A 68 -4.49 10.47 1.22
CA GLU A 68 -5.35 11.41 0.50
C GLU A 68 -4.72 11.86 -0.81
N SER A 69 -3.47 12.34 -0.76
CA SER A 69 -2.75 12.75 -1.96
C SER A 69 -2.56 11.59 -2.94
N PHE A 70 -2.30 10.39 -2.42
CA PHE A 70 -2.19 9.19 -3.26
C PHE A 70 -3.51 8.85 -3.95
N ALA A 71 -4.63 8.90 -3.23
CA ALA A 71 -5.96 8.67 -3.79
C ALA A 71 -6.31 9.69 -4.89
N ASP A 72 -6.02 10.96 -4.65
CA ASP A 72 -6.34 12.03 -5.59
C ASP A 72 -5.44 12.01 -6.82
N ILE A 73 -4.13 11.84 -6.64
CA ILE A 73 -3.15 11.97 -7.73
C ILE A 73 -3.08 10.69 -8.57
N VAL A 74 -2.95 9.53 -7.92
CA VAL A 74 -2.75 8.25 -8.61
C VAL A 74 -4.06 7.69 -9.14
N TYR A 75 -5.12 7.80 -8.35
CA TYR A 75 -6.44 7.31 -8.75
C TYR A 75 -7.35 8.38 -9.37
N ASN A 76 -6.87 9.62 -9.58
CA ASN A 76 -7.67 10.73 -10.13
C ASN A 76 -9.02 10.92 -9.40
N GLY A 77 -9.06 10.73 -8.08
CA GLY A 77 -10.29 10.80 -7.28
C GLY A 77 -11.21 9.58 -7.37
N TYR A 78 -10.80 8.49 -8.05
CA TYR A 78 -11.57 7.24 -8.11
C TYR A 78 -11.24 6.26 -6.97
N ALA A 79 -10.51 6.72 -5.95
CA ALA A 79 -10.26 6.00 -4.71
C ALA A 79 -10.48 6.91 -3.51
N THR A 80 -10.54 6.33 -2.32
CA THR A 80 -10.60 7.05 -1.04
C THR A 80 -9.49 6.56 -0.13
N ALA A 81 -8.94 7.47 0.67
CA ALA A 81 -8.03 7.09 1.75
C ALA A 81 -8.72 6.09 2.69
N SER A 82 -7.98 5.10 3.14
CA SER A 82 -8.48 4.11 4.11
C SER A 82 -7.54 4.01 5.30
N TYR A 83 -8.11 4.09 6.48
CA TYR A 83 -7.39 4.08 7.75
C TYR A 83 -7.65 2.81 8.57
N GLY A 84 -8.52 1.95 8.08
CA GLY A 84 -8.84 0.66 8.67
C GLY A 84 -8.51 -0.50 7.74
N ILE A 85 -8.66 -1.71 8.29
CA ILE A 85 -8.44 -2.96 7.54
C ILE A 85 -9.45 -3.15 6.41
N TYR A 86 -10.63 -2.53 6.53
CA TYR A 86 -11.70 -2.58 5.55
C TYR A 86 -12.04 -1.19 5.04
N PRO A 87 -12.36 -1.05 3.74
CA PRO A 87 -12.90 0.20 3.22
C PRO A 87 -14.14 0.65 4.01
N GLU A 88 -14.26 1.93 4.29
CA GLU A 88 -15.39 2.51 5.05
C GLU A 88 -16.76 2.33 4.37
N THR A 89 -16.76 2.03 3.08
CA THR A 89 -17.96 1.67 2.32
C THR A 89 -18.59 0.34 2.74
N LEU A 90 -17.86 -0.47 3.49
CA LEU A 90 -18.37 -1.71 4.05
C LEU A 90 -19.03 -1.45 5.42
N PRO A 91 -20.10 -2.19 5.77
CA PRO A 91 -20.82 -2.00 7.04
C PRO A 91 -19.94 -2.17 8.30
N TYR A 92 -18.78 -2.80 8.16
CA TYR A 92 -17.81 -3.08 9.22
C TYR A 92 -16.46 -2.38 8.98
N GLY A 93 -16.42 -1.39 8.09
CA GLY A 93 -15.22 -0.62 7.73
C GLY A 93 -15.05 0.67 8.52
N SER A 94 -15.96 1.00 9.44
CA SER A 94 -15.85 2.20 10.25
C SER A 94 -14.60 2.19 11.13
N THR A 95 -13.92 3.33 11.19
CA THR A 95 -12.80 3.60 12.10
C THR A 95 -13.23 4.42 13.32
N GLU A 96 -14.53 4.65 13.50
CA GLU A 96 -15.08 5.35 14.67
C GLU A 96 -14.68 4.63 15.97
N GLY A 97 -14.10 5.38 16.90
CA GLY A 97 -13.56 4.82 18.14
C GLY A 97 -12.16 4.21 18.04
N MET A 98 -11.53 4.31 16.87
CA MET A 98 -10.17 3.82 16.61
C MET A 98 -9.16 4.96 16.42
N GLU A 99 -9.45 6.17 16.90
CA GLU A 99 -8.66 7.37 16.63
C GLU A 99 -7.20 7.24 17.08
N ASN A 100 -6.93 6.44 18.11
CA ASN A 100 -5.56 6.16 18.58
C ASN A 100 -4.85 5.04 17.78
N ALA A 101 -5.57 4.34 16.92
CA ALA A 101 -5.02 3.27 16.10
C ALA A 101 -4.86 3.68 14.62
N VAL A 102 -5.41 4.83 14.27
CA VAL A 102 -5.32 5.42 12.93
C VAL A 102 -4.01 6.19 12.82
N THR A 103 -3.19 5.83 11.84
CA THR A 103 -1.92 6.50 11.58
C THR A 103 -2.16 7.65 10.61
N ALA A 104 -2.10 8.89 11.10
CA ALA A 104 -2.15 10.08 10.25
C ALA A 104 -0.82 10.27 9.50
N TYR A 105 -0.86 10.99 8.38
CA TYR A 105 0.35 11.43 7.68
C TYR A 105 1.10 12.46 8.52
N ASP A 106 2.29 12.11 8.99
CA ASP A 106 3.16 12.92 9.84
C ASP A 106 4.62 12.44 9.75
N PRO A 107 5.35 12.78 8.67
CA PRO A 107 6.75 12.37 8.50
C PRO A 107 7.68 12.89 9.60
N GLU A 108 7.42 14.10 10.13
CA GLU A 108 8.22 14.65 11.23
C GLU A 108 8.02 13.83 12.52
N GLY A 109 6.77 13.45 12.82
CA GLY A 109 6.46 12.56 13.92
C GLY A 109 7.05 11.16 13.72
N ALA A 110 7.08 10.65 12.48
CA ALA A 110 7.72 9.38 12.14
C ALA A 110 9.22 9.38 12.47
N ALA A 111 9.93 10.43 12.04
CA ALA A 111 11.37 10.58 12.36
C ALA A 111 11.62 10.67 13.87
N ALA A 112 10.78 11.42 14.61
CA ALA A 112 10.86 11.52 16.06
C ALA A 112 10.63 10.16 16.74
N LEU A 113 9.63 9.38 16.26
CA LEU A 113 9.31 8.05 16.75
C LEU A 113 10.48 7.08 16.59
N LEU A 114 11.14 7.08 15.42
CA LEU A 114 12.30 6.22 15.16
C LEU A 114 13.47 6.60 16.08
N LYS A 115 13.71 7.89 16.28
CA LYS A 115 14.75 8.36 17.20
C LYS A 115 14.46 7.94 18.65
N GLU A 116 13.21 8.05 19.11
CA GLU A 116 12.81 7.58 20.46
C GLU A 116 12.95 6.06 20.59
N ALA A 117 12.78 5.32 19.50
CA ALA A 117 12.99 3.88 19.45
C ALA A 117 14.47 3.46 19.36
N GLY A 118 15.40 4.43 19.33
CA GLY A 118 16.85 4.21 19.36
C GLY A 118 17.48 4.01 17.98
N TYR A 119 16.83 4.47 16.92
CA TYR A 119 17.41 4.51 15.58
C TYR A 119 18.13 5.84 15.38
N GLU A 120 19.41 5.81 14.99
CA GLU A 120 20.27 6.99 14.76
C GLU A 120 21.18 6.72 13.56
N ASP A 121 21.42 7.70 12.71
CA ASP A 121 22.45 7.64 11.65
C ASP A 121 23.84 7.78 12.30
N THR A 122 24.50 6.65 12.53
CA THR A 122 25.76 6.62 13.32
C THR A 122 27.00 6.80 12.46
N ASP A 123 26.95 6.53 11.17
CA ASP A 123 28.07 6.63 10.23
C ASP A 123 27.94 7.77 9.21
N GLN A 124 26.82 8.50 9.24
CA GLN A 124 26.49 9.68 8.42
C GLN A 124 26.32 9.34 6.94
N ASP A 125 25.77 8.18 6.63
CA ASP A 125 25.42 7.79 5.28
C ASP A 125 23.98 8.16 4.87
N GLY A 126 23.19 8.67 5.83
CA GLY A 126 21.81 9.10 5.66
C GLY A 126 20.78 8.03 5.99
N ILE A 127 21.21 6.82 6.38
CA ILE A 127 20.36 5.72 6.80
C ILE A 127 20.44 5.60 8.32
N LEU A 128 19.33 5.36 8.98
CA LEU A 128 19.30 5.14 10.42
C LEU A 128 19.82 3.74 10.77
N ASP A 129 20.61 3.67 11.84
CA ASP A 129 21.14 2.42 12.39
C ASP A 129 20.51 2.11 13.74
N LYS A 130 20.45 0.81 14.05
CA LYS A 130 20.19 0.31 15.40
C LYS A 130 21.04 -0.92 15.67
N ASP A 131 21.76 -0.92 16.80
CA ASP A 131 22.66 -2.01 17.18
C ASP A 131 23.77 -2.31 16.13
N GLY A 132 24.10 -1.33 15.28
CA GLY A 132 25.10 -1.44 14.22
C GLY A 132 24.59 -2.02 12.91
N GLU A 133 23.28 -2.21 12.77
CA GLU A 133 22.65 -2.66 11.55
C GLU A 133 21.80 -1.54 10.92
N PRO A 134 21.94 -1.27 9.61
CA PRO A 134 21.17 -0.22 8.94
C PRO A 134 19.69 -0.59 8.84
N LEU A 135 18.82 0.42 8.94
CA LEU A 135 17.38 0.25 8.75
C LEU A 135 17.06 0.18 7.26
N SER A 136 17.27 -1.00 6.69
CA SER A 136 16.96 -1.31 5.29
C SER A 136 15.77 -2.25 5.23
N ILE A 137 14.84 -2.00 4.28
CA ILE A 137 13.60 -2.77 4.10
C ILE A 137 13.53 -3.29 2.67
N HIS A 138 13.51 -4.61 2.53
CA HIS A 138 13.25 -5.26 1.25
C HIS A 138 11.74 -5.39 1.04
N ALA A 139 11.22 -4.56 0.14
CA ALA A 139 9.80 -4.51 -0.21
C ALA A 139 9.53 -5.14 -1.58
N ILE A 140 8.43 -5.86 -1.70
CA ILE A 140 7.99 -6.41 -2.98
C ILE A 140 6.61 -5.92 -3.39
N THR A 141 6.38 -5.88 -4.70
CA THR A 141 5.07 -5.60 -5.27
C THR A 141 4.87 -6.26 -6.63
N TYR A 142 3.66 -6.10 -7.21
CA TYR A 142 3.33 -6.65 -8.52
C TYR A 142 3.95 -5.81 -9.65
N SER A 143 4.60 -6.45 -10.63
CA SER A 143 5.16 -5.80 -11.81
C SER A 143 4.11 -5.21 -12.75
N TYR A 144 2.88 -5.73 -12.73
CA TYR A 144 1.78 -5.34 -13.63
C TYR A 144 0.78 -4.35 -13.00
N ASN A 145 0.84 -4.10 -11.70
CA ASN A 145 -0.09 -3.20 -11.02
C ASN A 145 0.54 -1.81 -10.88
N THR A 146 0.18 -0.92 -11.79
CA THR A 146 0.75 0.44 -11.88
C THR A 146 0.56 1.23 -10.59
N GLU A 147 -0.59 1.10 -9.95
CA GLU A 147 -0.92 1.84 -8.73
C GLU A 147 -0.08 1.35 -7.53
N CYS A 148 0.17 0.03 -7.43
CA CYS A 148 1.08 -0.51 -6.41
C CYS A 148 2.53 -0.08 -6.65
N LEU A 149 2.98 -0.01 -7.92
CA LEU A 149 4.30 0.49 -8.27
C LEU A 149 4.46 1.97 -7.89
N GLN A 150 3.48 2.80 -8.22
CA GLN A 150 3.49 4.22 -7.85
C GLN A 150 3.44 4.43 -6.32
N LEU A 151 2.71 3.58 -5.59
CA LEU A 151 2.73 3.59 -4.13
C LEU A 151 4.12 3.23 -3.59
N ALA A 152 4.75 2.20 -4.16
CA ALA A 152 6.09 1.80 -3.76
C ALA A 152 7.13 2.91 -4.01
N ASP A 153 7.09 3.55 -5.19
CA ASP A 153 7.99 4.66 -5.53
C ASP A 153 7.79 5.87 -4.59
N MET A 154 6.53 6.22 -4.28
CA MET A 154 6.22 7.30 -3.35
C MET A 154 6.72 6.97 -1.95
N MET A 155 6.45 5.76 -1.45
CA MET A 155 6.93 5.32 -0.14
C MET A 155 8.46 5.32 -0.05
N GLN A 156 9.16 4.84 -1.09
CA GLN A 156 10.62 4.84 -1.13
C GLN A 156 11.18 6.25 -0.95
N ALA A 157 10.59 7.23 -1.64
CA ALA A 157 11.03 8.62 -1.53
C ALA A 157 10.77 9.20 -0.13
N GLU A 158 9.58 9.03 0.41
CA GLU A 158 9.20 9.54 1.74
C GLU A 158 10.00 8.87 2.87
N LEU A 159 10.25 7.58 2.77
CA LEU A 159 11.00 6.82 3.76
C LEU A 159 12.50 7.19 3.76
N ALA A 160 13.07 7.49 2.59
CA ALA A 160 14.45 7.96 2.49
C ALA A 160 14.66 9.30 3.22
N GLU A 161 13.67 10.21 3.20
CA GLU A 161 13.74 11.49 3.91
C GLU A 161 13.82 11.34 5.44
N ILE A 162 13.38 10.21 5.98
CA ILE A 162 13.45 9.91 7.43
C ILE A 162 14.51 8.84 7.75
N GLY A 163 15.39 8.51 6.80
CA GLY A 163 16.54 7.62 7.00
C GLY A 163 16.21 6.13 6.93
N ILE A 164 15.15 5.72 6.25
CA ILE A 164 14.85 4.31 5.96
C ILE A 164 15.23 3.99 4.50
N ASP A 165 16.16 3.06 4.29
CA ASP A 165 16.49 2.53 2.97
C ASP A 165 15.45 1.48 2.55
N MET A 166 14.58 1.80 1.60
CA MET A 166 13.60 0.87 1.06
C MET A 166 14.01 0.39 -0.34
N GLN A 167 14.28 -0.88 -0.47
CA GLN A 167 14.62 -1.54 -1.73
C GLN A 167 13.38 -2.23 -2.30
N ILE A 168 13.04 -1.92 -3.56
CA ILE A 168 11.83 -2.43 -4.21
C ILE A 168 12.19 -3.51 -5.22
N GLU A 169 11.58 -4.68 -5.10
CA GLU A 169 11.64 -5.74 -6.10
C GLU A 169 10.23 -6.06 -6.61
N THR A 170 10.12 -6.36 -7.91
CA THR A 170 8.81 -6.57 -8.55
C THR A 170 8.69 -7.97 -9.13
N PHE A 171 7.51 -8.56 -9.01
CA PHE A 171 7.20 -9.90 -9.49
C PHE A 171 5.85 -9.96 -10.21
N ASP A 172 5.76 -10.83 -11.23
CA ASP A 172 4.47 -11.12 -11.88
C ASP A 172 3.58 -11.98 -10.98
N VAL A 173 4.17 -12.83 -10.13
CA VAL A 173 3.47 -13.69 -9.16
C VAL A 173 4.21 -13.64 -7.83
N LEU A 174 3.51 -13.31 -6.75
CA LEU A 174 4.09 -13.14 -5.42
C LEU A 174 3.95 -14.38 -4.52
N ASP A 175 3.16 -15.38 -4.91
CA ASP A 175 2.80 -16.49 -4.01
C ASP A 175 4.02 -17.25 -3.47
N ASP A 176 5.00 -17.55 -4.31
CA ASP A 176 6.23 -18.25 -3.89
C ASP A 176 7.11 -17.37 -2.99
N THR A 177 7.25 -16.09 -3.32
CA THR A 177 8.05 -15.13 -2.55
C THR A 177 7.46 -14.89 -1.17
N LEU A 178 6.13 -14.73 -1.10
CA LEU A 178 5.41 -14.59 0.18
C LEU A 178 5.51 -15.87 1.03
N THR A 179 5.46 -17.04 0.39
CA THR A 179 5.57 -18.34 1.08
C THR A 179 6.97 -18.57 1.64
N ASN A 180 8.00 -18.18 0.91
CA ASN A 180 9.40 -18.36 1.31
C ASN A 180 9.85 -17.36 2.39
N ARG A 181 9.07 -16.33 2.66
CA ARG A 181 9.31 -15.32 3.72
C ARG A 181 10.71 -14.69 3.68
N THR A 182 11.23 -14.42 2.48
CA THR A 182 12.54 -13.79 2.28
C THR A 182 12.49 -12.28 2.17
N ILE A 183 11.33 -11.69 2.45
CA ILE A 183 11.05 -10.26 2.31
C ILE A 183 10.63 -9.66 3.65
N ASP A 184 10.81 -8.36 3.80
CA ASP A 184 10.39 -7.62 5.00
C ASP A 184 8.96 -7.09 4.85
N MET A 185 8.61 -6.61 3.65
CA MET A 185 7.31 -6.01 3.38
C MET A 185 6.80 -6.36 1.98
N ALA A 186 5.48 -6.49 1.84
CA ALA A 186 4.82 -6.57 0.55
C ALA A 186 3.75 -5.49 0.41
N ILE A 187 3.74 -4.80 -0.74
CA ILE A 187 2.73 -3.82 -1.13
C ILE A 187 1.73 -4.54 -2.05
N LEU A 188 0.52 -4.72 -1.57
CA LEU A 188 -0.48 -5.59 -2.19
C LEU A 188 -1.77 -4.84 -2.49
N ASN A 189 -2.46 -5.27 -3.56
CA ASN A 189 -3.83 -4.86 -3.87
C ASN A 189 -4.75 -6.08 -3.80
N PHE A 190 -5.71 -6.07 -2.90
CA PHE A 190 -6.56 -7.22 -2.64
C PHE A 190 -8.02 -6.84 -2.40
N ALA A 191 -8.95 -7.71 -2.82
CA ALA A 191 -10.37 -7.56 -2.51
C ALA A 191 -10.64 -8.00 -1.07
N MET A 192 -10.88 -7.04 -0.18
CA MET A 192 -10.98 -7.25 1.27
C MET A 192 -12.24 -8.03 1.68
N ALA A 193 -13.27 -8.04 0.85
CA ALA A 193 -14.54 -8.69 1.15
C ALA A 193 -15.07 -9.51 -0.05
N ARG A 194 -14.27 -10.45 -0.57
CA ARG A 194 -14.65 -11.29 -1.74
C ARG A 194 -15.99 -12.02 -1.59
N THR A 195 -16.33 -12.40 -0.37
CA THR A 195 -17.58 -13.11 -0.06
C THR A 195 -18.64 -12.22 0.56
N GLY A 196 -18.40 -10.90 0.62
CA GLY A 196 -19.22 -9.97 1.39
C GLY A 196 -19.06 -10.09 2.91
N SER A 197 -18.15 -10.95 3.38
CA SER A 197 -17.90 -11.20 4.80
C SER A 197 -16.54 -10.69 5.25
N ALA A 198 -16.50 -9.99 6.38
CA ALA A 198 -15.27 -9.59 7.06
C ALA A 198 -14.38 -10.80 7.42
N GLN A 199 -14.99 -11.93 7.75
CA GLN A 199 -14.28 -13.12 8.20
C GLN A 199 -13.27 -13.65 7.16
N TYR A 200 -13.52 -13.43 5.85
CA TYR A 200 -12.62 -13.91 4.80
C TYR A 200 -11.18 -13.37 4.97
N MET A 201 -11.04 -12.05 5.15
CA MET A 201 -9.71 -11.43 5.32
C MET A 201 -9.10 -11.74 6.68
N ILE A 202 -9.88 -11.67 7.76
CA ILE A 202 -9.40 -12.01 9.11
C ILE A 202 -8.80 -13.42 9.13
N ARG A 203 -9.50 -14.39 8.55
CA ARG A 203 -9.00 -15.76 8.46
C ARG A 203 -7.74 -15.87 7.63
N ARG A 204 -7.71 -15.21 6.48
CA ARG A 204 -6.58 -15.28 5.57
C ARG A 204 -5.31 -14.65 6.15
N MET A 205 -5.44 -13.52 6.86
CA MET A 205 -4.30 -12.73 7.34
C MET A 205 -3.85 -13.07 8.76
N PHE A 206 -4.76 -13.51 9.62
CA PHE A 206 -4.50 -13.61 11.06
C PHE A 206 -4.73 -15.01 11.65
N GLU A 207 -5.40 -15.93 10.96
CA GLU A 207 -5.53 -17.30 11.47
C GLU A 207 -4.28 -18.15 11.18
N ASN A 208 -3.95 -19.03 12.15
CA ASN A 208 -2.75 -19.88 12.12
C ASN A 208 -2.65 -20.85 10.95
N ASN A 209 -3.71 -21.10 10.21
CA ASN A 209 -3.76 -21.97 9.02
C ASN A 209 -3.90 -21.19 7.73
N GLY A 210 -3.75 -19.88 7.75
CA GLY A 210 -3.77 -19.02 6.56
C GLY A 210 -2.53 -19.23 5.69
N SER A 211 -2.67 -19.13 4.38
CA SER A 211 -1.58 -19.26 3.42
C SER A 211 -0.57 -18.08 3.46
N ASN A 212 -0.78 -17.10 4.32
CA ASN A 212 0.02 -15.88 4.43
C ASN A 212 0.61 -15.73 5.86
N LYS A 213 1.21 -16.77 6.35
CA LYS A 213 1.98 -16.76 7.59
C LYS A 213 3.44 -16.86 7.31
#